data_c00ba03a9494349420a4d260fa39b91b
#
_entry.id   c00ba03a9494349420a4d260fa39b91b
#
_cell.length_a   1.000
_cell.length_b   1.000
_cell.length_c   1.000
_cell.angle_alpha   90.00
_cell.angle_beta   90.00
_cell.angle_gamma   90.00
#
_symmetry.space_group_name_H-M   'P 1'
#
loop_
_entity.id
_entity.type
_entity.pdbx_description
1 polymer ?
#
loop_
_entity_poly.entity_id
_entity_poly.type
_entity_poly.pdbx_seq_one_letter_code
_entity_poly.pdbx_strand_id
1 'polypeptide(L)'
;MLRPGTFALTLLLSFLTALGPLSMDMYLPSLPDIGRTLHTPVLQVQLTISSYLFGFAVGQIFYGPVSDRLGRRPVLLAALVVYALATIGCAVAQSIDALIALRFLQALGGAGAIVLARAVVRDLYSGVRAGRELSLMGAITGVAPIVAPVIGGGLQTFFGWRATFVLLVICALVIGATAARLLPETLRERPKTPFSLRAMIALYRSVAVHRGFLANLAILTTSFVGLFAWISGAPVVMQSAVYGLTPFIFGVSFALGAGGFVLGTFTAARIVIRFGLDRLIGIGTAMMACGGLLMALVVALALSHVLWFVGAMTLYLAGIGFALPSTMAGALTPFPDRAGTASSVMGLVQQTGAAVTAAAVGAYLGHSAWPVASVVAVMGCVSFVIWLLTRRVRAAALS
;
A
#
# COMPACT_ATOMS: atom_id res chain seq x y z
N MET A 1 -1.78 27.05 -15.65
CA MET A 1 -1.19 26.48 -14.42
C MET A 1 -2.28 26.37 -13.35
N LEU A 2 -2.35 25.24 -12.66
CA LEU A 2 -3.30 25.04 -11.56
C LEU A 2 -2.91 25.93 -10.37
N ARG A 3 -3.93 26.65 -9.84
CA ARG A 3 -3.71 27.51 -8.69
C ARG A 3 -3.85 26.73 -7.38
N PRO A 4 -3.04 27.03 -6.33
CA PRO A 4 -3.25 26.45 -5.01
C PRO A 4 -4.67 26.68 -4.52
N GLY A 5 -5.28 25.66 -3.90
CA GLY A 5 -6.67 25.69 -3.40
C GLY A 5 -7.74 25.34 -4.42
N THR A 6 -7.39 24.99 -5.65
CA THR A 6 -8.37 24.50 -6.63
C THR A 6 -8.61 22.99 -6.47
N PHE A 7 -9.87 22.56 -6.58
CA PHE A 7 -10.21 21.12 -6.55
C PHE A 7 -9.49 20.32 -7.65
N ALA A 8 -9.22 20.94 -8.80
CA ALA A 8 -8.48 20.31 -9.89
C ALA A 8 -7.03 19.95 -9.50
N LEU A 9 -6.35 20.77 -8.69
CA LEU A 9 -5.02 20.43 -8.17
C LEU A 9 -5.09 19.26 -7.18
N THR A 10 -6.04 19.30 -6.24
CA THR A 10 -6.26 18.21 -5.29
C THR A 10 -6.56 16.90 -6.02
N LEU A 11 -7.38 16.94 -7.06
CA LEU A 11 -7.73 15.78 -7.88
C LEU A 11 -6.49 15.22 -8.62
N LEU A 12 -5.67 16.08 -9.25
CA LEU A 12 -4.43 15.66 -9.89
C LEU A 12 -3.48 14.97 -8.90
N LEU A 13 -3.27 15.59 -7.72
CA LEU A 13 -2.41 15.03 -6.68
C LEU A 13 -2.96 13.71 -6.13
N SER A 14 -4.27 13.58 -6.04
CA SER A 14 -4.94 12.34 -5.63
C SER A 14 -4.76 11.22 -6.65
N PHE A 15 -4.89 11.51 -7.95
CA PHE A 15 -4.64 10.52 -9.00
C PHE A 15 -3.16 10.11 -9.07
N LEU A 16 -2.23 11.03 -8.82
CA LEU A 16 -0.81 10.70 -8.69
C LEU A 16 -0.57 9.71 -7.53
N THR A 17 -1.23 9.92 -6.39
CA THR A 17 -1.11 8.98 -5.25
C THR A 17 -1.85 7.67 -5.46
N ALA A 18 -2.90 7.65 -6.27
CA ALA A 18 -3.68 6.46 -6.57
C ALA A 18 -2.99 5.51 -7.57
N LEU A 19 -2.04 6.00 -8.39
CA LEU A 19 -1.33 5.16 -9.38
C LEU A 19 -0.69 3.92 -8.75
N GLY A 20 -0.10 4.05 -7.56
CA GLY A 20 0.51 2.92 -6.87
C GLY A 20 -0.49 1.81 -6.51
N PRO A 21 -1.51 2.10 -5.69
CA PRO A 21 -2.59 1.15 -5.37
C PRO A 21 -3.30 0.61 -6.60
N LEU A 22 -3.64 1.46 -7.58
CA LEU A 22 -4.28 1.01 -8.82
C LEU A 22 -3.43 -0.03 -9.56
N SER A 23 -2.11 0.21 -9.67
CA SER A 23 -1.17 -0.72 -10.33
C SER A 23 -1.06 -2.06 -9.61
N MET A 24 -1.28 -2.06 -8.31
CA MET A 24 -1.23 -3.27 -7.50
C MET A 24 -2.56 -4.02 -7.56
N ASP A 25 -3.66 -3.35 -7.23
CA ASP A 25 -4.94 -4.00 -6.96
C ASP A 25 -5.67 -4.41 -8.24
N MET A 26 -5.53 -3.65 -9.35
CA MET A 26 -6.08 -4.05 -10.66
C MET A 26 -5.38 -5.27 -11.25
N TYR A 27 -4.15 -5.55 -10.84
CA TYR A 27 -3.35 -6.67 -11.31
C TYR A 27 -3.75 -8.00 -10.65
N LEU A 28 -4.28 -7.96 -9.41
CA LEU A 28 -4.54 -9.14 -8.59
C LEU A 28 -5.45 -10.19 -9.24
N PRO A 29 -6.59 -9.84 -9.89
CA PRO A 29 -7.46 -10.83 -10.54
C PRO A 29 -6.77 -11.61 -11.65
N SER A 30 -5.69 -11.08 -12.21
CA SER A 30 -4.96 -11.64 -13.35
C SER A 30 -3.88 -12.64 -12.98
N LEU A 31 -3.50 -12.76 -11.69
CA LEU A 31 -2.36 -13.58 -11.26
C LEU A 31 -2.45 -15.05 -11.71
N PRO A 32 -3.59 -15.76 -11.56
CA PRO A 32 -3.68 -17.14 -12.00
C PRO A 32 -3.54 -17.29 -13.52
N ASP A 33 -4.03 -16.32 -14.29
CA ASP A 33 -3.97 -16.34 -15.75
C ASP A 33 -2.56 -16.06 -16.28
N ILE A 34 -1.83 -15.17 -15.64
CA ILE A 34 -0.40 -14.91 -15.92
C ILE A 34 0.41 -16.19 -15.76
N GLY A 35 0.18 -16.95 -14.67
CA GLY A 35 0.83 -18.23 -14.45
C GLY A 35 0.56 -19.24 -15.58
N ARG A 36 -0.68 -19.30 -16.04
CA ARG A 36 -1.09 -20.16 -17.17
C ARG A 36 -0.48 -19.71 -18.50
N THR A 37 -0.60 -18.41 -18.80
CA THR A 37 -0.20 -17.83 -20.09
C THR A 37 1.32 -17.83 -20.27
N LEU A 38 2.09 -17.59 -19.20
CA LEU A 38 3.55 -17.57 -19.24
C LEU A 38 4.17 -18.92 -18.82
N HIS A 39 3.34 -19.97 -18.64
CA HIS A 39 3.76 -21.33 -18.26
C HIS A 39 4.71 -21.36 -17.06
N THR A 40 4.35 -20.62 -15.99
CA THR A 40 5.23 -20.39 -14.85
C THR A 40 4.56 -20.77 -13.52
N PRO A 41 5.33 -21.27 -12.54
CA PRO A 41 4.79 -21.65 -11.24
C PRO A 41 4.31 -20.42 -10.45
N VAL A 42 3.38 -20.65 -9.51
CA VAL A 42 2.78 -19.63 -8.66
C VAL A 42 3.81 -18.77 -7.94
N LEU A 43 4.91 -19.37 -7.47
CA LEU A 43 5.99 -18.64 -6.81
C LEU A 43 6.54 -17.50 -7.69
N GLN A 44 6.83 -17.78 -8.97
CA GLN A 44 7.38 -16.76 -9.88
C GLN A 44 6.36 -15.65 -10.16
N VAL A 45 5.08 -16.00 -10.27
CA VAL A 45 4.00 -14.99 -10.39
C VAL A 45 3.96 -14.10 -9.15
N GLN A 46 4.10 -14.67 -7.95
CA GLN A 46 4.14 -13.91 -6.70
C GLN A 46 5.37 -13.00 -6.58
N LEU A 47 6.49 -13.38 -7.19
CA LEU A 47 7.66 -12.51 -7.25
C LEU A 47 7.41 -11.22 -8.02
N THR A 48 6.42 -11.15 -8.92
CA THR A 48 6.01 -9.90 -9.57
C THR A 48 5.43 -8.89 -8.57
N ILE A 49 4.69 -9.37 -7.56
CA ILE A 49 4.17 -8.57 -6.46
C ILE A 49 5.31 -8.12 -5.54
N SER A 50 6.17 -9.07 -5.13
CA SER A 50 7.30 -8.79 -4.26
C SER A 50 8.26 -7.79 -4.88
N SER A 51 8.56 -7.94 -6.18
CA SER A 51 9.40 -7.04 -6.96
C SER A 51 8.80 -5.63 -7.03
N TYR A 52 7.48 -5.53 -7.24
CA TYR A 52 6.75 -4.26 -7.22
C TYR A 52 6.89 -3.57 -5.85
N LEU A 53 6.61 -4.28 -4.76
CA LEU A 53 6.69 -3.73 -3.41
C LEU A 53 8.11 -3.28 -3.06
N PHE A 54 9.11 -4.07 -3.44
CA PHE A 54 10.52 -3.73 -3.23
C PHE A 54 10.94 -2.50 -4.05
N GLY A 55 10.57 -2.42 -5.33
CA GLY A 55 10.81 -1.23 -6.17
C GLY A 55 10.15 0.02 -5.59
N PHE A 56 8.95 -0.14 -5.04
CA PHE A 56 8.23 0.95 -4.36
C PHE A 56 8.95 1.42 -3.10
N ALA A 57 9.45 0.48 -2.26
CA ALA A 57 10.24 0.79 -1.07
C ALA A 57 11.52 1.57 -1.41
N VAL A 58 12.26 1.10 -2.42
CA VAL A 58 13.46 1.76 -2.92
C VAL A 58 13.14 3.17 -3.39
N GLY A 59 12.09 3.35 -4.21
CA GLY A 59 11.69 4.65 -4.72
C GLY A 59 11.35 5.66 -3.61
N GLN A 60 10.67 5.23 -2.55
CA GLN A 60 10.31 6.12 -1.44
C GLN A 60 11.51 6.75 -0.74
N ILE A 61 12.68 6.09 -0.74
CA ILE A 61 13.90 6.62 -0.10
C ILE A 61 14.52 7.74 -0.94
N PHE A 62 14.54 7.59 -2.27
CA PHE A 62 15.34 8.47 -3.14
C PHE A 62 14.58 9.69 -3.64
N TYR A 63 13.28 9.60 -3.92
CA TYR A 63 12.55 10.69 -4.57
C TYR A 63 12.47 11.96 -3.74
N GLY A 64 12.37 11.88 -2.42
CA GLY A 64 12.40 13.05 -1.55
C GLY A 64 13.68 13.87 -1.76
N PRO A 65 14.86 13.35 -1.37
CA PRO A 65 16.13 14.04 -1.49
C PRO A 65 16.50 14.47 -2.92
N VAL A 66 16.16 13.67 -3.94
CA VAL A 66 16.43 14.01 -5.35
C VAL A 66 15.59 15.21 -5.77
N SER A 67 14.31 15.22 -5.43
CA SER A 67 13.39 16.30 -5.80
C SER A 67 13.63 17.60 -5.04
N ASP A 68 14.20 17.53 -3.82
CA ASP A 68 14.63 18.70 -3.05
C ASP A 68 15.75 19.47 -3.79
N ARG A 69 16.46 18.84 -4.71
CA ARG A 69 17.60 19.43 -5.43
C ARG A 69 17.29 19.78 -6.86
N LEU A 70 16.64 18.86 -7.57
CA LEU A 70 16.37 19.02 -9.01
C LEU A 70 15.05 19.74 -9.28
N GLY A 71 14.20 19.88 -8.27
CA GLY A 71 12.84 20.41 -8.39
C GLY A 71 11.78 19.32 -8.36
N ARG A 72 10.58 19.66 -7.89
CA ARG A 72 9.47 18.70 -7.75
C ARG A 72 8.95 18.25 -9.12
N ARG A 73 8.69 19.23 -9.98
CA ARG A 73 8.08 18.99 -11.30
C ARG A 73 8.96 18.13 -12.22
N PRO A 74 10.26 18.45 -12.48
CA PRO A 74 11.08 17.64 -13.38
C PRO A 74 11.28 16.22 -12.90
N VAL A 75 11.45 16.01 -11.58
CA VAL A 75 11.61 14.67 -11.01
C VAL A 75 10.30 13.89 -11.08
N LEU A 76 9.14 14.52 -10.86
CA LEU A 76 7.83 13.91 -11.03
C LEU A 76 7.61 13.43 -12.47
N LEU A 77 7.90 14.29 -13.45
CA LEU A 77 7.73 13.95 -14.86
C LEU A 77 8.67 12.81 -15.28
N ALA A 78 9.93 12.82 -14.82
CA ALA A 78 10.86 11.72 -15.05
C ALA A 78 10.34 10.40 -14.43
N ALA A 79 9.83 10.45 -13.21
CA ALA A 79 9.25 9.29 -12.55
C ALA A 79 8.03 8.73 -13.31
N LEU A 80 7.15 9.60 -13.82
CA LEU A 80 6.00 9.20 -14.62
C LEU A 80 6.39 8.61 -15.97
N VAL A 81 7.48 9.11 -16.60
CA VAL A 81 8.06 8.51 -17.83
C VAL A 81 8.56 7.10 -17.52
N VAL A 82 9.34 6.91 -16.46
CA VAL A 82 9.81 5.58 -16.05
C VAL A 82 8.62 4.64 -15.79
N TYR A 83 7.61 5.13 -15.06
CA TYR A 83 6.38 4.37 -14.81
C TYR A 83 5.67 3.96 -16.10
N ALA A 84 5.47 4.89 -17.03
CA ALA A 84 4.76 4.63 -18.29
C ALA A 84 5.52 3.63 -19.16
N LEU A 85 6.84 3.83 -19.35
CA LEU A 85 7.67 2.93 -20.16
C LEU A 85 7.71 1.52 -19.56
N ALA A 86 7.89 1.40 -18.25
CA ALA A 86 7.86 0.11 -17.58
C ALA A 86 6.47 -0.56 -17.68
N THR A 87 5.38 0.23 -17.61
CA THR A 87 4.01 -0.30 -17.75
C THR A 87 3.74 -0.77 -19.18
N ILE A 88 4.23 -0.07 -20.20
CA ILE A 88 4.20 -0.53 -21.59
C ILE A 88 4.96 -1.85 -21.72
N GLY A 89 6.17 -1.93 -21.15
CA GLY A 89 6.93 -3.16 -21.11
C GLY A 89 6.16 -4.31 -20.47
N CYS A 90 5.48 -4.07 -19.33
CA CYS A 90 4.63 -5.09 -18.68
C CYS A 90 3.51 -5.57 -19.62
N ALA A 91 2.87 -4.67 -20.38
CA ALA A 91 1.80 -5.03 -21.31
C ALA A 91 2.27 -5.96 -22.45
N VAL A 92 3.52 -5.84 -22.87
CA VAL A 92 4.10 -6.63 -23.98
C VAL A 92 5.04 -7.75 -23.48
N ALA A 93 5.17 -7.97 -22.18
CA ALA A 93 6.05 -8.97 -21.62
C ALA A 93 5.67 -10.39 -22.09
N GLN A 94 6.69 -11.17 -22.51
CA GLN A 94 6.55 -12.54 -23.01
C GLN A 94 7.18 -13.57 -22.05
N SER A 95 7.88 -13.14 -21.01
CA SER A 95 8.45 -13.99 -19.99
C SER A 95 8.18 -13.44 -18.59
N ILE A 96 8.15 -14.34 -17.61
CA ILE A 96 7.93 -13.95 -16.22
C ILE A 96 9.09 -13.11 -15.66
N ASP A 97 10.33 -13.42 -16.05
CA ASP A 97 11.50 -12.67 -15.59
C ASP A 97 11.49 -11.22 -16.08
N ALA A 98 11.12 -11.01 -17.35
CA ALA A 98 10.90 -9.67 -17.88
C ALA A 98 9.80 -8.94 -17.12
N LEU A 99 8.68 -9.63 -16.83
CA LEU A 99 7.58 -9.04 -16.07
C LEU A 99 8.02 -8.67 -14.65
N ILE A 100 8.79 -9.52 -13.94
CA ILE A 100 9.34 -9.23 -12.61
C ILE A 100 10.21 -7.98 -12.64
N ALA A 101 11.14 -7.88 -13.59
CA ALA A 101 12.03 -6.73 -13.71
C ALA A 101 11.26 -5.44 -14.04
N LEU A 102 10.30 -5.52 -14.97
CA LEU A 102 9.47 -4.38 -15.37
C LEU A 102 8.52 -3.93 -14.26
N ARG A 103 8.01 -4.84 -13.44
CA ARG A 103 7.22 -4.51 -12.25
C ARG A 103 8.03 -3.73 -11.21
N PHE A 104 9.31 -4.07 -11.02
CA PHE A 104 10.23 -3.28 -10.20
C PHE A 104 10.36 -1.85 -10.71
N LEU A 105 10.64 -1.67 -12.00
CA LEU A 105 10.79 -0.34 -12.60
C LEU A 105 9.48 0.45 -12.58
N GLN A 106 8.34 -0.21 -12.84
CA GLN A 106 7.02 0.40 -12.73
C GLN A 106 6.77 0.94 -11.32
N ALA A 107 7.07 0.14 -10.31
CA ALA A 107 6.90 0.54 -8.91
C ALA A 107 7.86 1.66 -8.51
N LEU A 108 9.09 1.62 -9.00
CA LEU A 108 10.06 2.69 -8.80
C LEU A 108 9.49 4.02 -9.32
N GLY A 109 8.98 4.06 -10.54
CA GLY A 109 8.31 5.25 -11.10
C GLY A 109 7.06 5.67 -10.33
N GLY A 110 6.20 4.70 -9.95
CA GLY A 110 4.97 4.94 -9.19
C GLY A 110 5.22 5.51 -7.78
N ALA A 111 6.29 5.09 -7.12
CA ALA A 111 6.70 5.65 -5.83
C ALA A 111 7.01 7.15 -5.92
N GLY A 112 7.62 7.59 -7.04
CA GLY A 112 7.88 9.01 -7.30
C GLY A 112 6.59 9.83 -7.33
N ALA A 113 5.55 9.32 -7.99
CA ALA A 113 4.26 10.01 -8.05
C ALA A 113 3.66 10.26 -6.65
N ILE A 114 3.67 9.26 -5.77
CA ILE A 114 3.15 9.39 -4.40
C ILE A 114 3.99 10.33 -3.54
N VAL A 115 5.32 10.14 -3.55
CA VAL A 115 6.23 10.94 -2.71
C VAL A 115 6.15 12.41 -3.10
N LEU A 116 6.16 12.70 -4.41
CA LEU A 116 6.19 14.06 -4.91
C LEU A 116 4.82 14.74 -4.82
N ALA A 117 3.71 14.03 -4.97
CA ALA A 117 2.39 14.59 -4.72
C ALA A 117 2.26 15.11 -3.27
N ARG A 118 2.72 14.32 -2.30
CA ARG A 118 2.74 14.73 -0.88
C ARG A 118 3.72 15.89 -0.62
N ALA A 119 4.87 15.90 -1.32
CA ALA A 119 5.84 17.00 -1.22
C ALA A 119 5.25 18.31 -1.76
N VAL A 120 4.57 18.28 -2.92
CA VAL A 120 3.86 19.42 -3.49
C VAL A 120 2.84 20.02 -2.52
N VAL A 121 2.06 19.16 -1.82
CA VAL A 121 1.13 19.65 -0.79
C VAL A 121 1.86 20.39 0.31
N ARG A 122 2.97 19.86 0.80
CA ARG A 122 3.77 20.50 1.87
C ARG A 122 4.44 21.80 1.41
N ASP A 123 4.80 21.91 0.14
CA ASP A 123 5.39 23.13 -0.43
C ASP A 123 4.34 24.25 -0.63
N LEU A 124 3.08 23.88 -0.93
CA LEU A 124 2.00 24.83 -1.22
C LEU A 124 1.14 25.21 -0.01
N TYR A 125 1.04 24.33 0.98
CA TYR A 125 0.16 24.49 2.13
C TYR A 125 0.88 24.23 3.45
N SER A 126 0.45 24.91 4.51
CA SER A 126 0.95 24.73 5.87
C SER A 126 -0.18 24.48 6.86
N GLY A 127 0.15 23.91 8.03
CA GLY A 127 -0.78 23.71 9.13
C GLY A 127 -2.06 22.97 8.73
N VAL A 128 -3.22 23.48 9.15
CA VAL A 128 -4.54 22.84 8.95
C VAL A 128 -4.88 22.64 7.47
N ARG A 129 -4.46 23.55 6.59
CA ARG A 129 -4.71 23.42 5.14
C ARG A 129 -3.95 22.24 4.54
N ALA A 130 -2.69 22.05 4.89
CA ALA A 130 -1.93 20.89 4.44
C ALA A 130 -2.57 19.58 4.92
N GLY A 131 -3.00 19.55 6.19
CA GLY A 131 -3.72 18.39 6.73
C GLY A 131 -5.01 18.08 5.98
N ARG A 132 -5.80 19.11 5.65
CA ARG A 132 -7.04 18.96 4.85
C ARG A 132 -6.78 18.38 3.46
N GLU A 133 -5.79 18.91 2.74
CA GLU A 133 -5.45 18.44 1.38
C GLU A 133 -4.94 16.99 1.41
N LEU A 134 -4.05 16.64 2.35
CA LEU A 134 -3.58 15.27 2.52
C LEU A 134 -4.72 14.30 2.89
N SER A 135 -5.69 14.74 3.69
CA SER A 135 -6.88 13.95 4.04
C SER A 135 -7.79 13.72 2.83
N LEU A 136 -8.01 14.75 2.00
CA LEU A 136 -8.78 14.61 0.76
C LEU A 136 -8.11 13.65 -0.23
N MET A 137 -6.79 13.79 -0.41
CA MET A 137 -6.00 12.84 -1.21
C MET A 137 -6.12 11.43 -0.66
N GLY A 138 -6.02 11.25 0.66
CA GLY A 138 -6.17 9.97 1.33
C GLY A 138 -7.56 9.36 1.13
N ALA A 139 -8.62 10.16 1.19
CA ALA A 139 -9.99 9.70 0.96
C ALA A 139 -10.19 9.20 -0.48
N ILE A 140 -9.68 9.94 -1.47
CA ILE A 140 -9.77 9.54 -2.89
C ILE A 140 -8.93 8.28 -3.14
N THR A 141 -7.71 8.23 -2.60
CA THR A 141 -6.84 7.06 -2.73
C THR A 141 -7.41 5.83 -2.01
N GLY A 142 -8.13 6.03 -0.90
CA GLY A 142 -8.79 4.96 -0.14
C GLY A 142 -9.92 4.25 -0.90
N VAL A 143 -10.44 4.85 -1.98
CA VAL A 143 -11.41 4.20 -2.87
C VAL A 143 -10.72 3.21 -3.83
N ALA A 144 -9.42 3.38 -4.11
CA ALA A 144 -8.69 2.56 -5.06
C ALA A 144 -8.77 1.04 -4.75
N PRO A 145 -8.57 0.55 -3.51
CA PRO A 145 -8.68 -0.88 -3.20
C PRO A 145 -10.08 -1.48 -3.39
N ILE A 146 -11.12 -0.65 -3.47
CA ILE A 146 -12.48 -1.10 -3.74
C ILE A 146 -12.71 -1.19 -5.25
N VAL A 147 -12.31 -0.15 -5.99
CA VAL A 147 -12.62 -0.01 -7.41
C VAL A 147 -11.64 -0.79 -8.29
N ALA A 148 -10.34 -0.78 -7.93
CA ALA A 148 -9.29 -1.36 -8.76
C ALA A 148 -9.45 -2.86 -9.02
N PRO A 149 -9.73 -3.73 -8.03
CA PRO A 149 -9.91 -5.16 -8.29
C PRO A 149 -11.15 -5.47 -9.13
N VAL A 150 -12.21 -4.67 -9.02
CA VAL A 150 -13.42 -4.82 -9.82
C VAL A 150 -13.13 -4.49 -11.30
N ILE A 151 -12.47 -3.34 -11.55
CA ILE A 151 -12.04 -2.96 -12.90
C ILE A 151 -11.06 -4.00 -13.45
N GLY A 152 -10.05 -4.40 -12.66
CA GLY A 152 -9.07 -5.41 -13.04
C GLY A 152 -9.72 -6.76 -13.38
N GLY A 153 -10.69 -7.19 -12.56
CA GLY A 153 -11.46 -8.42 -12.80
C GLY A 153 -12.28 -8.36 -14.08
N GLY A 154 -12.92 -7.22 -14.37
CA GLY A 154 -13.62 -6.99 -15.63
C GLY A 154 -12.66 -7.02 -16.83
N LEU A 155 -11.57 -6.27 -16.77
CA LEU A 155 -10.56 -6.25 -17.83
C LEU A 155 -9.99 -7.65 -18.09
N GLN A 156 -9.66 -8.37 -17.01
CA GLN A 156 -9.17 -9.74 -17.11
C GLN A 156 -10.16 -10.68 -17.78
N THR A 157 -11.45 -10.56 -17.44
CA THR A 157 -12.51 -11.45 -17.99
C THR A 157 -12.72 -11.22 -19.47
N PHE A 158 -12.71 -9.98 -19.96
CA PHE A 158 -13.05 -9.65 -21.34
C PHE A 158 -11.85 -9.49 -22.27
N PHE A 159 -10.70 -9.05 -21.77
CA PHE A 159 -9.54 -8.64 -22.59
C PHE A 159 -8.21 -9.29 -22.15
N GLY A 160 -8.22 -10.09 -21.07
CA GLY A 160 -7.01 -10.70 -20.52
C GLY A 160 -6.13 -9.75 -19.70
N TRP A 161 -5.11 -10.32 -19.07
CA TRP A 161 -4.27 -9.61 -18.07
C TRP A 161 -3.52 -8.39 -18.61
N ARG A 162 -3.16 -8.39 -19.90
CA ARG A 162 -2.44 -7.27 -20.52
C ARG A 162 -3.26 -5.99 -20.57
N ALA A 163 -4.59 -6.07 -20.63
CA ALA A 163 -5.48 -4.92 -20.67
C ALA A 163 -5.37 -4.03 -19.42
N THR A 164 -5.07 -4.63 -18.26
CA THR A 164 -4.81 -3.88 -17.03
C THR A 164 -3.64 -2.91 -17.20
N PHE A 165 -2.54 -3.37 -17.79
CA PHE A 165 -1.38 -2.50 -18.05
C PHE A 165 -1.68 -1.44 -19.11
N VAL A 166 -2.44 -1.77 -20.14
CA VAL A 166 -2.87 -0.79 -21.16
C VAL A 166 -3.66 0.35 -20.53
N LEU A 167 -4.63 0.03 -19.66
CA LEU A 167 -5.39 1.07 -18.95
C LEU A 167 -4.49 1.91 -18.04
N LEU A 168 -3.54 1.28 -17.33
CA LEU A 168 -2.58 2.00 -16.48
C LEU A 168 -1.66 2.93 -17.31
N VAL A 169 -1.26 2.53 -18.53
CA VAL A 169 -0.53 3.42 -19.45
C VAL A 169 -1.37 4.64 -19.82
N ILE A 170 -2.63 4.44 -20.18
CA ILE A 170 -3.54 5.55 -20.52
C ILE A 170 -3.67 6.50 -19.33
N CYS A 171 -3.89 5.98 -18.12
CA CYS A 171 -3.94 6.78 -16.90
C CYS A 171 -2.63 7.57 -16.69
N ALA A 172 -1.48 6.91 -16.82
CA ALA A 172 -0.17 7.56 -16.66
C ALA A 172 0.07 8.68 -17.67
N LEU A 173 -0.31 8.47 -18.93
CA LEU A 173 -0.18 9.48 -19.99
C LEU A 173 -1.09 10.69 -19.74
N VAL A 174 -2.36 10.45 -19.35
CA VAL A 174 -3.30 11.53 -19.02
C VAL A 174 -2.82 12.34 -17.81
N ILE A 175 -2.44 11.65 -16.72
CA ILE A 175 -1.93 12.27 -15.50
C ILE A 175 -0.61 13.01 -15.80
N GLY A 176 0.31 12.37 -16.54
CA GLY A 176 1.60 12.94 -16.92
C GLY A 176 1.46 14.19 -17.81
N ALA A 177 0.60 14.14 -18.82
CA ALA A 177 0.30 15.28 -19.69
C ALA A 177 -0.34 16.43 -18.90
N THR A 178 -1.26 16.11 -17.98
CA THR A 178 -1.90 17.10 -17.10
C THR A 178 -0.87 17.74 -16.16
N ALA A 179 -0.01 16.94 -15.53
CA ALA A 179 1.06 17.43 -14.67
C ALA A 179 2.07 18.28 -15.46
N ALA A 180 2.47 17.85 -16.67
CA ALA A 180 3.40 18.58 -17.52
C ALA A 180 2.87 19.94 -17.96
N ARG A 181 1.56 20.06 -18.22
CA ARG A 181 0.97 21.31 -18.68
C ARG A 181 0.56 22.25 -17.55
N LEU A 182 0.05 21.68 -16.44
CA LEU A 182 -0.68 22.45 -15.45
C LEU A 182 -0.01 22.53 -14.08
N LEU A 183 0.91 21.61 -13.71
CA LEU A 183 1.60 21.67 -12.43
C LEU A 183 2.78 22.64 -12.50
N PRO A 184 2.80 23.73 -11.70
CA PRO A 184 3.98 24.60 -11.60
C PRO A 184 5.10 23.92 -10.81
N GLU A 185 6.33 24.44 -10.93
CA GLU A 185 7.38 24.09 -9.97
C GLU A 185 7.04 24.68 -8.60
N THR A 186 7.08 23.83 -7.56
CA THR A 186 6.67 24.24 -6.21
C THR A 186 7.85 24.38 -5.24
N LEU A 187 9.01 23.90 -5.60
CA LEU A 187 10.23 24.07 -4.81
C LEU A 187 10.67 25.52 -4.85
N ARG A 188 10.53 26.23 -3.72
CA ARG A 188 10.91 27.67 -3.62
C ARG A 188 12.39 27.86 -3.45
N GLU A 189 13.03 27.06 -2.60
CA GLU A 189 14.45 27.15 -2.30
C GLU A 189 15.11 25.77 -2.32
N ARG A 190 16.27 25.70 -2.94
CA ARG A 190 17.07 24.47 -2.95
C ARG A 190 17.96 24.42 -1.72
N PRO A 191 18.09 23.23 -1.05
CA PRO A 191 19.01 23.10 0.08
C PRO A 191 20.43 23.46 -0.33
N LYS A 192 21.08 24.34 0.46
CA LYS A 192 22.47 24.75 0.24
C LYS A 192 23.48 23.68 0.67
N THR A 193 23.04 22.72 1.50
CA THR A 193 23.92 21.67 2.04
C THR A 193 24.10 20.53 1.02
N PRO A 194 25.33 19.99 0.83
CA PRO A 194 25.56 18.84 -0.01
C PRO A 194 24.83 17.58 0.51
N PHE A 195 24.40 16.70 -0.40
CA PHE A 195 23.80 15.43 -0.02
C PHE A 195 24.86 14.55 0.68
N SER A 196 24.55 14.15 1.90
CA SER A 196 25.39 13.23 2.64
C SER A 196 24.57 11.97 2.97
N LEU A 197 24.96 10.87 2.35
CA LEU A 197 24.36 9.55 2.67
C LEU A 197 24.58 9.20 4.14
N ARG A 198 25.74 9.59 4.70
CA ARG A 198 26.06 9.38 6.12
C ARG A 198 25.12 10.16 7.04
N ALA A 199 24.81 11.42 6.70
CA ALA A 199 23.85 12.23 7.44
C ALA A 199 22.42 11.65 7.35
N MET A 200 22.03 11.16 6.17
CA MET A 200 20.74 10.52 5.97
C MET A 200 20.62 9.23 6.81
N ILE A 201 21.64 8.37 6.79
CA ILE A 201 21.66 7.13 7.60
C ILE A 201 21.63 7.47 9.11
N ALA A 202 22.40 8.48 9.55
CA ALA A 202 22.39 8.93 10.94
C ALA A 202 21.00 9.43 11.37
N LEU A 203 20.31 10.16 10.48
CA LEU A 203 18.95 10.65 10.71
C LEU A 203 17.94 9.48 10.80
N TYR A 204 18.03 8.50 9.90
CA TYR A 204 17.18 7.30 9.93
C TYR A 204 17.42 6.48 11.20
N ARG A 205 18.70 6.31 11.60
CA ARG A 205 19.06 5.63 12.83
C ARG A 205 18.51 6.33 14.07
N SER A 206 18.53 7.67 14.12
CA SER A 206 18.01 8.44 15.27
C SER A 206 16.51 8.22 15.49
N VAL A 207 15.74 8.00 14.43
CA VAL A 207 14.31 7.65 14.50
C VAL A 207 14.12 6.18 14.87
N ALA A 208 14.93 5.29 14.26
CA ALA A 208 14.82 3.85 14.43
C ALA A 208 15.22 3.31 15.81
N VAL A 209 15.82 4.11 16.68
CA VAL A 209 16.15 3.70 18.07
C VAL A 209 15.12 4.14 19.10
N HIS A 210 14.12 4.97 18.71
CA HIS A 210 13.12 5.48 19.65
C HIS A 210 12.09 4.39 19.99
N ARG A 211 11.99 4.04 21.28
CA ARG A 211 11.16 2.92 21.76
C ARG A 211 9.68 3.05 21.39
N GLY A 212 9.10 4.24 21.55
CA GLY A 212 7.71 4.50 21.19
C GLY A 212 7.45 4.38 19.68
N PHE A 213 8.41 4.82 18.87
CA PHE A 213 8.36 4.63 17.41
C PHE A 213 8.42 3.16 17.04
N LEU A 214 9.38 2.41 17.60
CA LEU A 214 9.53 0.98 17.33
C LEU A 214 8.29 0.16 17.71
N ALA A 215 7.66 0.48 18.84
CA ALA A 215 6.45 -0.17 19.29
C ALA A 215 5.29 0.01 18.27
N ASN A 216 5.10 1.24 17.81
CA ASN A 216 4.09 1.53 16.77
C ASN A 216 4.47 0.93 15.41
N LEU A 217 5.74 1.03 15.01
CA LEU A 217 6.25 0.45 13.77
C LEU A 217 6.03 -1.07 13.73
N ALA A 218 6.25 -1.78 14.85
CA ALA A 218 6.03 -3.22 14.92
C ALA A 218 4.55 -3.60 14.69
N ILE A 219 3.60 -2.86 15.30
CA ILE A 219 2.16 -3.06 15.05
C ILE A 219 1.82 -2.77 13.59
N LEU A 220 2.32 -1.67 13.03
CA LEU A 220 2.11 -1.32 11.62
C LEU A 220 2.65 -2.40 10.69
N THR A 221 3.86 -2.88 10.94
CA THR A 221 4.51 -3.89 10.10
C THR A 221 3.77 -5.22 10.14
N THR A 222 3.38 -5.70 11.33
CA THR A 222 2.62 -6.95 11.46
C THR A 222 1.24 -6.85 10.81
N SER A 223 0.57 -5.70 10.91
CA SER A 223 -0.68 -5.43 10.19
C SER A 223 -0.51 -5.51 8.67
N PHE A 224 0.57 -4.91 8.14
CA PHE A 224 0.90 -4.93 6.72
C PHE A 224 1.28 -6.33 6.22
N VAL A 225 2.06 -7.07 6.98
CA VAL A 225 2.42 -8.47 6.67
C VAL A 225 1.17 -9.33 6.51
N GLY A 226 0.22 -9.26 7.45
CA GLY A 226 -1.04 -9.99 7.33
C GLY A 226 -1.90 -9.52 6.15
N LEU A 227 -1.98 -8.21 5.91
CA LEU A 227 -2.68 -7.66 4.74
C LEU A 227 -2.06 -8.18 3.43
N PHE A 228 -0.74 -8.17 3.30
CA PHE A 228 -0.09 -8.59 2.06
C PHE A 228 -0.02 -10.11 1.88
N ALA A 229 -0.11 -10.89 2.95
CA ALA A 229 -0.39 -12.32 2.84
C ALA A 229 -1.75 -12.58 2.14
N TRP A 230 -2.78 -11.81 2.51
CA TRP A 230 -4.07 -11.83 1.82
C TRP A 230 -3.95 -11.33 0.37
N ILE A 231 -3.41 -10.12 0.14
CA ILE A 231 -3.32 -9.51 -1.19
C ILE A 231 -2.61 -10.44 -2.17
N SER A 232 -1.52 -11.09 -1.76
CA SER A 232 -0.78 -11.99 -2.63
C SER A 232 -1.47 -13.35 -2.81
N GLY A 233 -2.02 -13.93 -1.76
CA GLY A 233 -2.55 -15.28 -1.81
C GLY A 233 -4.02 -15.42 -2.19
N ALA A 234 -4.87 -14.44 -1.86
CA ALA A 234 -6.31 -14.49 -2.13
C ALA A 234 -6.67 -14.71 -3.60
N PRO A 235 -6.00 -14.08 -4.59
CA PRO A 235 -6.31 -14.32 -6.00
C PRO A 235 -6.14 -15.78 -6.41
N VAL A 236 -5.10 -16.44 -5.92
CA VAL A 236 -4.82 -17.84 -6.23
C VAL A 236 -5.81 -18.76 -5.49
N VAL A 237 -6.03 -18.52 -4.20
CA VAL A 237 -6.95 -19.34 -3.38
C VAL A 237 -8.39 -19.22 -3.86
N MET A 238 -8.88 -18.01 -4.08
CA MET A 238 -10.30 -17.79 -4.42
C MET A 238 -10.65 -18.16 -5.86
N GLN A 239 -9.68 -18.13 -6.79
CA GLN A 239 -9.87 -18.56 -8.17
C GLN A 239 -9.42 -20.03 -8.40
N SER A 240 -8.91 -20.73 -7.37
CA SER A 240 -8.59 -22.15 -7.43
C SER A 240 -9.85 -23.02 -7.43
N ALA A 241 -9.66 -24.34 -7.60
CA ALA A 241 -10.74 -25.32 -7.56
C ALA A 241 -11.54 -25.34 -6.23
N VAL A 242 -10.97 -24.77 -5.15
CA VAL A 242 -11.63 -24.73 -3.83
C VAL A 242 -12.86 -23.81 -3.86
N TYR A 243 -12.73 -22.61 -4.44
CA TYR A 243 -13.82 -21.63 -4.50
C TYR A 243 -14.30 -21.35 -5.93
N GLY A 244 -13.47 -21.56 -6.95
CA GLY A 244 -13.84 -21.49 -8.38
C GLY A 244 -14.31 -20.13 -8.87
N LEU A 245 -13.88 -19.03 -8.24
CA LEU A 245 -14.36 -17.70 -8.61
C LEU A 245 -13.79 -17.27 -9.96
N THR A 246 -14.63 -16.63 -10.77
CA THR A 246 -14.16 -15.90 -11.95
C THR A 246 -13.35 -14.66 -11.53
N PRO A 247 -12.47 -14.13 -12.39
CA PRO A 247 -11.70 -12.91 -12.08
C PRO A 247 -12.57 -11.71 -11.68
N PHE A 248 -13.74 -11.56 -12.31
CA PHE A 248 -14.67 -10.49 -11.96
C PHE A 248 -15.29 -10.69 -10.58
N ILE A 249 -15.78 -11.90 -10.26
CA ILE A 249 -16.36 -12.21 -8.94
C ILE A 249 -15.30 -12.11 -7.84
N PHE A 250 -14.06 -12.51 -8.12
CA PHE A 250 -12.93 -12.28 -7.22
C PHE A 250 -12.77 -10.78 -6.93
N GLY A 251 -12.76 -9.93 -7.98
CA GLY A 251 -12.63 -8.47 -7.83
C GLY A 251 -13.74 -7.88 -6.93
N VAL A 252 -14.98 -8.30 -7.12
CA VAL A 252 -16.13 -7.89 -6.27
C VAL A 252 -15.96 -8.37 -4.83
N SER A 253 -15.56 -9.62 -4.64
CA SER A 253 -15.33 -10.20 -3.30
C SER A 253 -14.20 -9.50 -2.56
N PHE A 254 -13.13 -9.15 -3.26
CA PHE A 254 -12.02 -8.37 -2.70
C PHE A 254 -12.47 -6.96 -2.30
N ALA A 255 -13.28 -6.31 -3.13
CA ALA A 255 -13.86 -5.00 -2.85
C ALA A 255 -14.76 -5.00 -1.60
N LEU A 256 -15.54 -6.07 -1.37
CA LEU A 256 -16.32 -6.26 -0.15
C LEU A 256 -15.41 -6.31 1.08
N GLY A 257 -14.31 -7.08 1.01
CA GLY A 257 -13.29 -7.10 2.06
C GLY A 257 -12.68 -5.73 2.33
N ALA A 258 -12.29 -5.00 1.28
CA ALA A 258 -11.74 -3.65 1.36
C ALA A 258 -12.74 -2.65 1.98
N GLY A 259 -14.05 -2.87 1.78
CA GLY A 259 -15.12 -2.12 2.46
C GLY A 259 -14.98 -2.15 3.98
N GLY A 260 -14.54 -3.27 4.55
CA GLY A 260 -14.24 -3.38 5.99
C GLY A 260 -13.19 -2.37 6.45
N PHE A 261 -12.10 -2.22 5.70
CA PHE A 261 -11.06 -1.22 5.98
C PHE A 261 -11.62 0.21 5.98
N VAL A 262 -12.42 0.55 4.98
CA VAL A 262 -13.02 1.88 4.86
C VAL A 262 -13.99 2.16 6.01
N LEU A 263 -14.86 1.20 6.33
CA LEU A 263 -15.79 1.31 7.47
C LEU A 263 -15.04 1.43 8.79
N GLY A 264 -13.99 0.63 8.99
CA GLY A 264 -13.14 0.68 10.18
C GLY A 264 -12.47 2.04 10.33
N THR A 265 -11.86 2.55 9.27
CA THR A 265 -11.18 3.87 9.26
C THR A 265 -12.17 5.01 9.54
N PHE A 266 -13.34 4.98 8.91
CA PHE A 266 -14.38 5.99 9.09
C PHE A 266 -14.94 5.99 10.52
N THR A 267 -15.19 4.79 11.07
CA THR A 267 -15.65 4.65 12.45
C THR A 267 -14.58 5.12 13.43
N ALA A 268 -13.33 4.70 13.24
CA ALA A 268 -12.21 5.12 14.06
C ALA A 268 -12.06 6.65 14.09
N ALA A 269 -12.15 7.30 12.91
CA ALA A 269 -12.06 8.76 12.81
C ALA A 269 -13.14 9.50 13.61
N ARG A 270 -14.35 8.93 13.73
CA ARG A 270 -15.43 9.53 14.51
C ARG A 270 -15.27 9.39 16.02
N ILE A 271 -14.68 8.28 16.45
CA ILE A 271 -14.63 7.96 17.88
C ILE A 271 -13.25 8.21 18.53
N VAL A 272 -12.23 8.56 17.74
CA VAL A 272 -10.85 8.78 18.24
C VAL A 272 -10.79 9.86 19.33
N ILE A 273 -11.58 10.93 19.19
CA ILE A 273 -11.62 12.03 20.18
C ILE A 273 -12.13 11.52 21.53
N ARG A 274 -13.08 10.59 21.52
CA ARG A 274 -13.70 10.03 22.75
C ARG A 274 -12.85 8.94 23.39
N PHE A 275 -12.24 8.05 22.59
CA PHE A 275 -11.58 6.86 23.08
C PHE A 275 -10.04 6.96 23.14
N GLY A 276 -9.46 7.92 22.40
CA GLY A 276 -8.02 8.10 22.27
C GLY A 276 -7.34 7.07 21.37
N LEU A 277 -6.10 7.38 20.96
CA LEU A 277 -5.36 6.57 19.99
C LEU A 277 -5.08 5.14 20.48
N ASP A 278 -4.63 4.97 21.74
CA ASP A 278 -4.21 3.66 22.24
C ASP A 278 -5.36 2.64 22.32
N ARG A 279 -6.57 3.09 22.70
CA ARG A 279 -7.75 2.20 22.73
C ARG A 279 -8.16 1.79 21.32
N LEU A 280 -8.07 2.68 20.33
CA LEU A 280 -8.38 2.35 18.94
C LEU A 280 -7.38 1.34 18.37
N ILE A 281 -6.10 1.48 18.70
CA ILE A 281 -5.08 0.48 18.35
C ILE A 281 -5.45 -0.88 18.96
N GLY A 282 -5.85 -0.90 20.25
CA GLY A 282 -6.27 -2.12 20.94
C GLY A 282 -7.48 -2.79 20.31
N ILE A 283 -8.54 -2.02 20.01
CA ILE A 283 -9.73 -2.54 19.31
C ILE A 283 -9.33 -3.10 17.94
N GLY A 284 -8.56 -2.33 17.16
CA GLY A 284 -8.13 -2.74 15.83
C GLY A 284 -7.29 -4.02 15.83
N THR A 285 -6.30 -4.11 16.72
CA THR A 285 -5.47 -5.32 16.84
C THR A 285 -6.25 -6.54 17.34
N ALA A 286 -7.22 -6.36 18.24
CA ALA A 286 -8.13 -7.42 18.66
C ALA A 286 -9.01 -7.93 17.51
N MET A 287 -9.58 -7.00 16.71
CA MET A 287 -10.34 -7.37 15.50
C MET A 287 -9.47 -8.12 14.48
N MET A 288 -8.20 -7.71 14.32
CA MET A 288 -7.25 -8.42 13.45
C MET A 288 -6.96 -9.83 13.98
N ALA A 289 -6.76 -10.01 15.27
CA ALA A 289 -6.56 -11.32 15.87
C ALA A 289 -7.79 -12.22 15.68
N CYS A 290 -8.99 -11.71 15.98
CA CYS A 290 -10.25 -12.44 15.76
C CYS A 290 -10.46 -12.80 14.30
N GLY A 291 -10.28 -11.84 13.36
CA GLY A 291 -10.45 -12.08 11.93
C GLY A 291 -9.45 -13.11 11.40
N GLY A 292 -8.18 -13.04 11.84
CA GLY A 292 -7.17 -14.01 11.48
C GLY A 292 -7.46 -15.41 11.98
N LEU A 293 -7.87 -15.55 13.25
CA LEU A 293 -8.26 -16.84 13.85
C LEU A 293 -9.50 -17.41 13.17
N LEU A 294 -10.50 -16.57 12.85
CA LEU A 294 -11.67 -16.99 12.08
C LEU A 294 -11.27 -17.50 10.69
N MET A 295 -10.33 -16.85 10.01
CA MET A 295 -9.84 -17.31 8.72
C MET A 295 -9.15 -18.70 8.85
N ALA A 296 -8.32 -18.88 9.86
CA ALA A 296 -7.71 -20.19 10.14
C ALA A 296 -8.77 -21.26 10.42
N LEU A 297 -9.83 -20.92 11.17
CA LEU A 297 -10.95 -21.81 11.45
C LEU A 297 -11.74 -22.17 10.18
N VAL A 298 -12.00 -21.21 9.30
CA VAL A 298 -12.67 -21.45 8.00
C VAL A 298 -11.88 -22.46 7.17
N VAL A 299 -10.56 -22.33 7.13
CA VAL A 299 -9.69 -23.27 6.39
C VAL A 299 -9.63 -24.63 7.09
N ALA A 300 -9.54 -24.66 8.44
CA ALA A 300 -9.50 -25.90 9.22
C ALA A 300 -10.78 -26.74 9.08
N LEU A 301 -11.94 -26.08 9.03
CA LEU A 301 -13.24 -26.72 8.84
C LEU A 301 -13.58 -26.96 7.36
N ALA A 302 -12.67 -26.63 6.43
CA ALA A 302 -12.86 -26.76 5.00
C ALA A 302 -14.18 -26.16 4.50
N LEU A 303 -14.58 -25.00 5.03
CA LEU A 303 -15.82 -24.33 4.63
C LEU A 303 -15.73 -23.87 3.17
N SER A 304 -16.55 -24.46 2.32
CA SER A 304 -16.51 -24.26 0.86
C SER A 304 -17.12 -22.94 0.37
N HIS A 305 -17.92 -22.26 1.22
CA HIS A 305 -18.55 -21.02 0.82
C HIS A 305 -17.59 -19.82 1.00
N VAL A 306 -17.26 -19.14 -0.07
CA VAL A 306 -16.27 -18.04 -0.10
C VAL A 306 -16.59 -16.90 0.85
N LEU A 307 -17.86 -16.66 1.18
CA LEU A 307 -18.26 -15.58 2.10
C LEU A 307 -17.69 -15.76 3.51
N TRP A 308 -17.43 -16.97 3.97
CA TRP A 308 -16.75 -17.20 5.26
C TRP A 308 -15.32 -16.69 5.22
N PHE A 309 -14.61 -16.97 4.12
CA PHE A 309 -13.22 -16.55 3.92
C PHE A 309 -13.14 -15.03 3.77
N VAL A 310 -14.02 -14.42 2.96
CA VAL A 310 -14.12 -12.96 2.77
C VAL A 310 -14.57 -12.27 4.06
N GLY A 311 -15.55 -12.83 4.79
CA GLY A 311 -16.06 -12.26 6.05
C GLY A 311 -14.98 -12.18 7.13
N ALA A 312 -14.20 -13.26 7.29
CA ALA A 312 -13.06 -13.27 8.22
C ALA A 312 -12.04 -12.18 7.86
N MET A 313 -11.72 -12.03 6.56
CA MET A 313 -10.83 -10.97 6.12
C MET A 313 -11.43 -9.58 6.26
N THR A 314 -12.72 -9.40 6.03
CA THR A 314 -13.41 -8.12 6.23
C THR A 314 -13.27 -7.64 7.69
N LEU A 315 -13.38 -8.55 8.66
CA LEU A 315 -13.13 -8.23 10.07
C LEU A 315 -11.67 -7.85 10.31
N TYR A 316 -10.72 -8.59 9.72
CA TYR A 316 -9.29 -8.26 9.81
C TYR A 316 -9.00 -6.87 9.23
N LEU A 317 -9.52 -6.56 8.04
CA LEU A 317 -9.35 -5.28 7.38
C LEU A 317 -10.01 -4.12 8.12
N ALA A 318 -11.18 -4.35 8.73
CA ALA A 318 -11.81 -3.38 9.62
C ALA A 318 -10.88 -3.08 10.82
N GLY A 319 -10.25 -4.11 11.39
CA GLY A 319 -9.24 -3.95 12.45
C GLY A 319 -8.05 -3.10 12.01
N ILE A 320 -7.53 -3.30 10.78
CA ILE A 320 -6.49 -2.44 10.20
C ILE A 320 -7.00 -1.00 10.09
N GLY A 321 -8.25 -0.79 9.67
CA GLY A 321 -8.87 0.54 9.56
C GLY A 321 -8.88 1.29 10.90
N PHE A 322 -9.08 0.59 12.02
CA PHE A 322 -8.97 1.17 13.36
C PHE A 322 -7.52 1.42 13.79
N ALA A 323 -6.64 0.44 13.57
CA ALA A 323 -5.27 0.47 14.09
C ALA A 323 -4.35 1.38 13.29
N LEU A 324 -4.39 1.32 11.95
CA LEU A 324 -3.40 1.93 11.07
C LEU A 324 -3.27 3.45 11.25
N PRO A 325 -4.36 4.27 11.17
CA PRO A 325 -4.24 5.72 11.33
C PRO A 325 -3.75 6.11 12.72
N SER A 326 -4.27 5.44 13.75
CA SER A 326 -3.93 5.71 15.15
C SER A 326 -2.47 5.36 15.46
N THR A 327 -1.98 4.25 14.93
CA THR A 327 -0.59 3.79 15.10
C THR A 327 0.38 4.69 14.32
N MET A 328 0.01 5.12 13.10
CA MET A 328 0.81 6.09 12.34
C MET A 328 0.91 7.42 13.08
N ALA A 329 -0.18 7.95 13.62
CA ALA A 329 -0.16 9.17 14.42
C ALA A 329 0.75 9.01 15.64
N GLY A 330 0.60 7.91 16.40
CA GLY A 330 1.43 7.62 17.58
C GLY A 330 2.92 7.46 17.25
N ALA A 331 3.25 6.91 16.08
CA ALA A 331 4.65 6.79 15.63
C ALA A 331 5.27 8.14 15.26
N LEU A 332 4.48 9.08 14.73
CA LEU A 332 4.97 10.38 14.28
C LEU A 332 5.00 11.44 15.37
N THR A 333 4.21 11.29 16.44
CA THR A 333 4.11 12.24 17.56
C THR A 333 5.48 12.65 18.14
N PRO A 334 6.46 11.74 18.37
CA PRO A 334 7.77 12.12 18.89
C PRO A 334 8.66 12.90 17.91
N PHE A 335 8.25 13.03 16.63
CA PHE A 335 9.11 13.57 15.56
C PHE A 335 8.41 14.66 14.74
N PRO A 336 7.90 15.76 15.32
CA PRO A 336 7.19 16.79 14.57
C PRO A 336 8.06 17.41 13.48
N ASP A 337 9.35 17.69 13.76
CA ASP A 337 10.30 18.30 12.81
C ASP A 337 10.90 17.28 11.82
N ARG A 338 10.73 15.98 12.06
CA ARG A 338 11.32 14.89 11.29
C ARG A 338 10.27 13.87 10.80
N ALA A 339 9.01 14.28 10.75
CA ALA A 339 7.90 13.40 10.35
C ALA A 339 8.09 12.75 8.96
N GLY A 340 8.74 13.46 8.03
CA GLY A 340 9.09 12.91 6.71
C GLY A 340 10.07 11.74 6.81
N THR A 341 11.12 11.87 7.64
CA THR A 341 12.09 10.79 7.88
C THR A 341 11.44 9.59 8.56
N ALA A 342 10.63 9.83 9.59
CA ALA A 342 9.92 8.78 10.30
C ALA A 342 8.95 8.02 9.35
N SER A 343 8.21 8.75 8.51
CA SER A 343 7.33 8.15 7.50
C SER A 343 8.10 7.31 6.46
N SER A 344 9.30 7.74 6.05
CA SER A 344 10.14 6.97 5.11
C SER A 344 10.64 5.67 5.73
N VAL A 345 11.08 5.69 7.01
CA VAL A 345 11.47 4.47 7.73
C VAL A 345 10.27 3.50 7.85
N MET A 346 9.10 4.04 8.23
CA MET A 346 7.87 3.24 8.30
C MET A 346 7.54 2.59 6.97
N GLY A 347 7.52 3.37 5.88
CA GLY A 347 7.24 2.87 4.55
C GLY A 347 8.24 1.81 4.08
N LEU A 348 9.53 2.02 4.31
CA LEU A 348 10.58 1.06 3.98
C LEU A 348 10.36 -0.29 4.68
N VAL A 349 10.16 -0.28 5.99
CA VAL A 349 9.99 -1.51 6.80
C VAL A 349 8.69 -2.22 6.42
N GLN A 350 7.57 -1.49 6.26
CA GLN A 350 6.29 -2.05 5.85
C GLN A 350 6.35 -2.70 4.46
N GLN A 351 6.89 -1.99 3.47
CA GLN A 351 6.94 -2.50 2.10
C GLN A 351 7.93 -3.66 1.94
N THR A 352 9.06 -3.62 2.68
CA THR A 352 9.98 -4.76 2.72
C THR A 352 9.33 -5.98 3.36
N GLY A 353 8.65 -5.79 4.51
CA GLY A 353 7.89 -6.87 5.16
C GLY A 353 6.81 -7.45 4.24
N ALA A 354 6.07 -6.59 3.54
CA ALA A 354 5.07 -7.00 2.56
C ALA A 354 5.68 -7.79 1.38
N ALA A 355 6.83 -7.33 0.84
CA ALA A 355 7.53 -8.01 -0.25
C ALA A 355 8.01 -9.41 0.15
N VAL A 356 8.62 -9.53 1.33
CA VAL A 356 9.06 -10.82 1.88
C VAL A 356 7.87 -11.75 2.10
N THR A 357 6.76 -11.22 2.62
CA THR A 357 5.54 -12.00 2.84
C THR A 357 4.94 -12.51 1.55
N ALA A 358 4.85 -11.66 0.52
CA ALA A 358 4.33 -12.07 -0.78
C ALA A 358 5.17 -13.21 -1.40
N ALA A 359 6.50 -13.12 -1.31
CA ALA A 359 7.39 -14.18 -1.76
C ALA A 359 7.23 -15.47 -0.93
N ALA A 360 7.18 -15.36 0.41
CA ALA A 360 7.01 -16.49 1.30
C ALA A 360 5.67 -17.20 1.09
N VAL A 361 4.57 -16.44 1.03
CA VAL A 361 3.24 -17.00 0.74
C VAL A 361 3.26 -17.70 -0.62
N GLY A 362 3.84 -17.08 -1.66
CA GLY A 362 3.96 -17.67 -2.99
C GLY A 362 4.72 -19.00 -3.00
N ALA A 363 5.78 -19.13 -2.17
CA ALA A 363 6.58 -20.33 -2.08
C ALA A 363 5.81 -21.54 -1.48
N TYR A 364 4.87 -21.29 -0.58
CA TYR A 364 4.14 -22.33 0.14
C TYR A 364 2.66 -22.45 -0.26
N LEU A 365 2.16 -21.58 -1.15
CA LEU A 365 0.73 -21.49 -1.46
C LEU A 365 0.21 -22.78 -2.10
N GLY A 366 0.97 -23.42 -3.03
CA GLY A 366 0.59 -24.68 -3.65
C GLY A 366 -0.89 -24.76 -4.02
N HIS A 367 -1.59 -25.77 -3.50
CA HIS A 367 -3.04 -25.97 -3.66
C HIS A 367 -3.83 -25.70 -2.34
N SER A 368 -3.21 -25.06 -1.34
CA SER A 368 -3.78 -24.88 -0.01
C SER A 368 -3.97 -23.42 0.36
N ALA A 369 -5.04 -23.11 1.07
CA ALA A 369 -5.29 -21.78 1.64
C ALA A 369 -4.53 -21.56 2.98
N TRP A 370 -3.92 -22.59 3.56
CA TRP A 370 -3.23 -22.53 4.84
C TRP A 370 -2.11 -21.48 4.92
N PRO A 371 -1.25 -21.30 3.91
CA PRO A 371 -0.20 -20.28 3.98
C PRO A 371 -0.76 -18.87 4.20
N VAL A 372 -1.88 -18.54 3.55
CA VAL A 372 -2.55 -17.24 3.76
C VAL A 372 -3.16 -17.18 5.15
N ALA A 373 -3.96 -18.17 5.51
CA ALA A 373 -4.71 -18.19 6.77
C ALA A 373 -3.78 -18.18 8.00
N SER A 374 -2.70 -18.95 7.97
CA SER A 374 -1.73 -19.01 9.07
C SER A 374 -0.99 -17.67 9.25
N VAL A 375 -0.53 -17.05 8.17
CA VAL A 375 0.16 -15.75 8.27
C VAL A 375 -0.80 -14.67 8.78
N VAL A 376 -2.03 -14.61 8.26
CA VAL A 376 -3.04 -13.63 8.71
C VAL A 376 -3.37 -13.85 10.20
N ALA A 377 -3.56 -15.10 10.64
CA ALA A 377 -3.86 -15.42 12.04
C ALA A 377 -2.68 -15.08 12.97
N VAL A 378 -1.49 -15.52 12.62
CA VAL A 378 -0.27 -15.24 13.43
C VAL A 378 -0.01 -13.76 13.52
N MET A 379 -0.07 -13.02 12.40
CA MET A 379 0.20 -11.58 12.41
C MET A 379 -0.87 -10.79 13.16
N GLY A 380 -2.14 -11.18 13.07
CA GLY A 380 -3.20 -10.59 13.88
C GLY A 380 -2.96 -10.78 15.37
N CYS A 381 -2.65 -12.00 15.82
CA CYS A 381 -2.32 -12.30 17.21
C CYS A 381 -1.05 -11.59 17.68
N VAL A 382 0.01 -11.58 16.86
CA VAL A 382 1.27 -10.90 17.16
C VAL A 382 1.06 -9.39 17.30
N SER A 383 0.27 -8.76 16.41
CA SER A 383 -0.11 -7.35 16.55
C SER A 383 -0.78 -7.06 17.88
N PHE A 384 -1.71 -7.90 18.29
CA PHE A 384 -2.44 -7.76 19.56
C PHE A 384 -1.50 -7.94 20.77
N VAL A 385 -0.63 -8.94 20.76
CA VAL A 385 0.38 -9.17 21.80
C VAL A 385 1.35 -7.99 21.90
N ILE A 386 1.84 -7.47 20.77
CA ILE A 386 2.72 -6.28 20.76
C ILE A 386 1.98 -5.10 21.38
N TRP A 387 0.70 -4.89 21.05
CA TRP A 387 -0.10 -3.82 21.66
C TRP A 387 -0.17 -3.97 23.18
N LEU A 388 -0.45 -5.16 23.69
CA LEU A 388 -0.50 -5.43 25.13
C LEU A 388 0.83 -5.14 25.83
N LEU A 389 1.92 -5.69 25.30
CA LEU A 389 3.25 -5.62 25.92
C LEU A 389 3.85 -4.20 25.86
N THR A 390 3.54 -3.42 24.83
CA THR A 390 4.14 -2.09 24.60
C THR A 390 3.26 -0.93 25.08
N ARG A 391 2.14 -1.20 25.74
CA ARG A 391 1.18 -0.18 26.19
C ARG A 391 1.82 0.95 27.00
N ARG A 392 2.68 0.59 27.97
CA ARG A 392 3.38 1.58 28.82
C ARG A 392 4.35 2.46 28.02
N VAL A 393 5.08 1.85 27.08
CA VAL A 393 6.05 2.56 26.24
C VAL A 393 5.34 3.54 25.29
N ARG A 394 4.20 3.16 24.73
CA ARG A 394 3.41 4.03 23.85
C ARG A 394 2.74 5.17 24.60
N ALA A 395 2.21 4.90 25.81
CA ALA A 395 1.64 5.94 26.65
C ALA A 395 2.67 7.02 27.02
N ALA A 396 3.90 6.62 27.38
CA ALA A 396 5.00 7.54 27.68
C ALA A 396 5.48 8.33 26.45
N ALA A 397 5.22 7.88 25.23
CA ALA A 397 5.59 8.60 24.01
C ALA A 397 4.53 9.61 23.55
N LEU A 398 3.33 9.57 24.15
CA LEU A 398 2.21 10.49 23.87
C LEU A 398 2.09 11.61 24.94
N SER A 399 2.74 11.46 26.09
CA SER A 399 2.88 12.50 27.14
C SER A 399 4.05 13.44 26.85
#